data_6a7ea123d5af7b02b0aedfb604255a4e
#
_entry.id   6a7ea123d5af7b02b0aedfb604255a4e
#
_cell.length_a   1.000
_cell.length_b   1.000
_cell.length_c   1.000
_cell.angle_alpha   90.00
_cell.angle_beta   90.00
_cell.angle_gamma   90.00
#
_symmetry.space_group_name_H-M   'P 1'
#
loop_
_entity.id
_entity.type
_entity.pdbx_description
1 polymer ?
#
loop_
_entity_poly.entity_id
_entity_poly.type
_entity_poly.pdbx_seq_one_letter_code
_entity_poly.pdbx_strand_id
1 'polypeptide(L)'
;MANRDILAIGTSAGGVQALTFLAKQFHPQFPASVLITIHLPSGIRSALDELLNRAGPLPAKFAGDGDVLERGQIYIAPPNRHLIVDEFRLALGEGARENHARPAIDAMLRSAAVCCGARTVGVVLTGTLGDGASGLWAVRRAGGISVVQDPEDAEFSEMPLTALKRSRPNHIVRLADMPALLNRLVHQQTGAVKLLPQSLKFDVDRARGGHSTMDGMDGIGRRSFLACPDCGGVMWEIDEDELSRFRCHVGHAYTAEMMSLALDESLRRALASAERALEERVALARKLNKQALDAGHRLLAETLAERLREFEREMDIIRTSIRRMDRLATDVDGAKRAAAR
;
A
#
# COMPACT_ATOMS: atom_id res chain seq x y z
N MET A 1 -2.76 34.91 5.08
CA MET A 1 -3.03 33.46 4.93
C MET A 1 -1.93 32.85 4.07
N ALA A 2 -1.45 31.65 4.38
CA ALA A 2 -0.41 30.99 3.59
C ALA A 2 -1.02 30.39 2.30
N ASN A 3 -0.21 30.24 1.24
CA ASN A 3 -0.60 29.48 0.07
C ASN A 3 -0.41 27.99 0.30
N ARG A 4 -0.97 27.15 -0.59
CA ARG A 4 -0.70 25.71 -0.60
C ARG A 4 0.67 25.46 -1.21
N ASP A 5 1.63 25.10 -0.39
CA ASP A 5 3.03 24.94 -0.80
C ASP A 5 3.61 23.54 -0.55
N ILE A 6 2.75 22.56 -0.26
CA ILE A 6 3.11 21.14 -0.19
C ILE A 6 2.25 20.37 -1.19
N LEU A 7 2.89 19.82 -2.22
CA LEU A 7 2.29 18.94 -3.22
C LEU A 7 2.80 17.52 -2.99
N ALA A 8 1.94 16.61 -2.51
CA ALA A 8 2.29 15.24 -2.21
C ALA A 8 1.61 14.29 -3.23
N ILE A 9 2.41 13.60 -4.04
CA ILE A 9 1.96 12.77 -5.16
C ILE A 9 2.27 11.30 -4.87
N GLY A 10 1.23 10.46 -4.89
CA GLY A 10 1.33 9.01 -4.77
C GLY A 10 1.00 8.32 -6.09
N THR A 11 1.78 7.30 -6.45
CA THR A 11 1.56 6.50 -7.66
C THR A 11 2.16 5.10 -7.54
N SER A 12 1.85 4.23 -8.52
CA SER A 12 2.39 2.87 -8.57
C SER A 12 2.63 2.43 -10.02
N ALA A 13 1.98 1.38 -10.49
CA ALA A 13 2.04 0.92 -11.87
C ALA A 13 1.62 2.03 -12.84
N GLY A 14 2.35 2.25 -13.94
CA GLY A 14 2.17 3.37 -14.88
C GLY A 14 2.65 4.73 -14.34
N GLY A 15 3.13 4.78 -13.09
CA GLY A 15 3.46 6.02 -12.39
C GLY A 15 4.67 6.76 -12.94
N VAL A 16 5.67 6.05 -13.47
CA VAL A 16 6.87 6.67 -14.02
C VAL A 16 6.53 7.58 -15.20
N GLN A 17 5.65 7.10 -16.09
CA GLN A 17 5.18 7.87 -17.25
C GLN A 17 4.37 9.09 -16.80
N ALA A 18 3.45 8.90 -15.84
CA ALA A 18 2.63 9.99 -15.30
C ALA A 18 3.49 11.06 -14.60
N LEU A 19 4.46 10.67 -13.77
CA LEU A 19 5.38 11.59 -13.11
C LEU A 19 6.27 12.34 -14.09
N THR A 20 6.79 11.64 -15.13
CA THR A 20 7.59 12.25 -16.18
C THR A 20 6.79 13.28 -16.97
N PHE A 21 5.52 12.98 -17.26
CA PHE A 21 4.60 13.94 -17.89
C PHE A 21 4.41 15.18 -17.01
N LEU A 22 4.10 15.01 -15.73
CA LEU A 22 3.89 16.14 -14.81
C LEU A 22 5.17 16.98 -14.62
N ALA A 23 6.33 16.33 -14.50
CA ALA A 23 7.61 17.03 -14.33
C ALA A 23 7.92 18.00 -15.48
N LYS A 24 7.59 17.63 -16.71
CA LYS A 24 7.74 18.49 -17.89
C LYS A 24 6.88 19.75 -17.85
N GLN A 25 5.77 19.72 -17.11
CA GLN A 25 4.76 20.79 -17.09
C GLN A 25 4.92 21.73 -15.88
N PHE A 26 5.80 21.43 -14.93
CA PHE A 26 6.06 22.34 -13.83
C PHE A 26 6.79 23.59 -14.31
N HIS A 27 6.45 24.73 -13.70
CA HIS A 27 7.15 25.98 -13.96
C HIS A 27 8.48 25.99 -13.17
N PRO A 28 9.60 26.57 -13.70
CA PRO A 28 10.88 26.63 -12.96
C PRO A 28 10.78 27.30 -11.58
N GLN A 29 9.83 28.21 -11.40
CA GLN A 29 9.56 28.89 -10.12
C GLN A 29 8.30 28.33 -9.45
N PHE A 30 8.09 27.01 -9.51
CA PHE A 30 6.92 26.38 -8.88
C PHE A 30 6.91 26.62 -7.37
N PRO A 31 5.86 27.24 -6.79
CA PRO A 31 5.90 27.78 -5.44
C PRO A 31 5.62 26.74 -4.33
N ALA A 32 5.78 25.45 -4.62
CA ALA A 32 5.55 24.36 -3.68
C ALA A 32 6.70 23.37 -3.66
N SER A 33 6.91 22.71 -2.52
CA SER A 33 7.72 21.49 -2.40
C SER A 33 6.92 20.31 -2.95
N VAL A 34 7.54 19.48 -3.79
CA VAL A 34 6.89 18.32 -4.40
C VAL A 34 7.42 17.05 -3.75
N LEU A 35 6.54 16.31 -3.10
CA LEU A 35 6.84 15.03 -2.46
C LEU A 35 6.29 13.91 -3.33
N ILE A 36 7.10 12.90 -3.63
CA ILE A 36 6.69 11.77 -4.47
C ILE A 36 6.91 10.46 -3.72
N THR A 37 5.86 9.67 -3.63
CA THR A 37 5.95 8.26 -3.26
C THR A 37 5.48 7.40 -4.43
N ILE A 38 6.35 6.53 -4.89
CA ILE A 38 6.06 5.50 -5.88
C ILE A 38 6.45 4.13 -5.32
N HIS A 39 5.63 3.12 -5.54
CA HIS A 39 5.97 1.76 -5.17
C HIS A 39 7.09 1.23 -6.08
N LEU A 40 8.28 1.10 -5.52
CA LEU A 40 9.45 0.56 -6.20
C LEU A 40 9.79 -0.82 -5.63
N PRO A 41 10.22 -1.78 -6.46
CA PRO A 41 10.74 -3.05 -5.96
C PRO A 41 11.89 -2.83 -4.99
N SER A 42 11.87 -3.54 -3.86
CA SER A 42 12.97 -3.51 -2.90
C SER A 42 14.24 -4.12 -3.51
N GLY A 43 15.41 -3.50 -3.23
CA GLY A 43 16.71 -4.02 -3.66
C GLY A 43 17.19 -3.57 -5.05
N ILE A 44 16.40 -2.80 -5.80
CA ILE A 44 16.82 -2.24 -7.09
C ILE A 44 17.07 -0.74 -6.92
N ARG A 45 18.23 -0.27 -7.38
CA ARG A 45 18.52 1.17 -7.44
C ARG A 45 17.61 1.80 -8.50
N SER A 46 16.79 2.73 -8.09
CA SER A 46 15.95 3.50 -9.01
C SER A 46 16.71 4.71 -9.55
N ALA A 47 16.57 4.99 -10.82
CA ALA A 47 17.08 6.18 -11.49
C ALA A 47 15.96 7.23 -11.72
N LEU A 48 14.92 7.22 -10.87
CA LEU A 48 13.78 8.11 -11.05
C LEU A 48 14.15 9.58 -10.87
N ASP A 49 15.06 9.89 -9.97
CA ASP A 49 15.61 11.25 -9.80
C ASP A 49 16.28 11.76 -11.05
N GLU A 50 17.16 10.96 -11.69
CA GLU A 50 17.80 11.30 -12.96
C GLU A 50 16.79 11.49 -14.10
N LEU A 51 15.75 10.64 -14.12
CA LEU A 51 14.69 10.72 -15.12
C LEU A 51 13.89 12.02 -14.99
N LEU A 52 13.49 12.37 -13.76
CA LEU A 52 12.72 13.60 -13.51
C LEU A 52 13.57 14.85 -13.73
N ASN A 53 14.85 14.84 -13.37
CA ASN A 53 15.79 15.94 -13.64
C ASN A 53 15.99 16.19 -15.16
N ARG A 54 15.95 15.13 -15.97
CA ARG A 54 16.00 15.26 -17.44
C ARG A 54 14.68 15.69 -18.06
N ALA A 55 13.57 15.34 -17.38
CA ALA A 55 12.23 15.58 -17.91
C ALA A 55 11.75 17.01 -17.70
N GLY A 56 12.05 17.64 -16.57
CA GLY A 56 11.45 18.91 -16.17
C GLY A 56 12.45 19.90 -15.57
N PRO A 57 11.98 21.12 -15.29
CA PRO A 57 12.85 22.21 -14.81
C PRO A 57 13.11 22.16 -13.30
N LEU A 58 12.33 21.40 -12.53
CA LEU A 58 12.51 21.32 -11.10
C LEU A 58 13.58 20.28 -10.74
N PRO A 59 14.56 20.63 -9.89
CA PRO A 59 15.52 19.64 -9.40
C PRO A 59 14.81 18.53 -8.62
N ALA A 60 15.22 17.29 -8.86
CA ALA A 60 14.68 16.10 -8.22
C ALA A 60 15.79 15.31 -7.51
N LYS A 61 15.53 14.85 -6.30
CA LYS A 61 16.43 13.97 -5.55
C LYS A 61 15.66 12.96 -4.70
N PHE A 62 16.29 11.85 -4.38
CA PHE A 62 15.81 11.02 -3.27
C PHE A 62 15.94 11.79 -1.97
N ALA A 63 14.89 11.74 -1.15
CA ALA A 63 14.86 12.43 0.13
C ALA A 63 15.92 11.87 1.08
N GLY A 64 16.63 12.76 1.74
CA GLY A 64 17.50 12.47 2.88
C GLY A 64 16.77 12.69 4.20
N ASP A 65 17.18 11.97 5.24
CA ASP A 65 16.67 12.19 6.59
C ASP A 65 17.10 13.58 7.09
N GLY A 66 16.15 14.38 7.58
CA GLY A 66 16.39 15.76 8.01
C GLY A 66 16.36 16.82 6.89
N ASP A 67 16.16 16.44 5.62
CA ASP A 67 16.03 17.42 4.53
C ASP A 67 14.98 18.48 4.85
N VAL A 68 15.29 19.75 4.63
CA VAL A 68 14.34 20.86 4.74
C VAL A 68 13.49 20.92 3.50
N LEU A 69 12.19 21.18 3.65
CA LEU A 69 11.29 21.34 2.51
C LEU A 69 11.53 22.68 1.81
N GLU A 70 12.04 22.63 0.59
CA GLU A 70 12.31 23.78 -0.25
C GLU A 70 11.28 23.86 -1.38
N ARG A 71 10.81 25.07 -1.68
CA ARG A 71 9.89 25.28 -2.82
C ARG A 71 10.64 25.07 -4.14
N GLY A 72 9.95 24.51 -5.13
CA GLY A 72 10.57 24.22 -6.41
C GLY A 72 11.48 23.00 -6.42
N GLN A 73 11.51 22.21 -5.34
CA GLN A 73 12.29 20.99 -5.21
C GLN A 73 11.39 19.76 -5.21
N ILE A 74 11.77 18.72 -5.95
CA ILE A 74 11.12 17.39 -5.92
C ILE A 74 11.91 16.46 -5.00
N TYR A 75 11.21 15.89 -4.02
CA TYR A 75 11.71 14.88 -3.09
C TYR A 75 11.04 13.54 -3.33
N ILE A 76 11.82 12.51 -3.62
CA ILE A 76 11.33 11.17 -3.93
C ILE A 76 11.56 10.28 -2.70
N ALA A 77 10.57 9.52 -2.29
CA ALA A 77 10.71 8.53 -1.24
C ALA A 77 11.75 7.47 -1.62
N PRO A 78 12.81 7.26 -0.83
CA PRO A 78 13.79 6.23 -1.12
C PRO A 78 13.18 4.82 -0.90
N PRO A 79 13.69 3.79 -1.61
CA PRO A 79 13.23 2.42 -1.41
C PRO A 79 13.37 1.98 0.05
N ASN A 80 12.39 1.20 0.52
CA ASN A 80 12.37 0.60 1.85
C ASN A 80 12.36 1.60 3.04
N ARG A 81 11.94 2.84 2.83
CA ARG A 81 11.73 3.87 3.84
C ARG A 81 10.42 4.60 3.59
N HIS A 82 9.66 4.91 4.63
CA HIS A 82 8.52 5.82 4.52
C HIS A 82 9.01 7.26 4.44
N LEU A 83 8.48 8.03 3.51
CA LEU A 83 8.70 9.47 3.44
C LEU A 83 7.71 10.15 4.39
N ILE A 84 8.19 10.80 5.41
CA ILE A 84 7.40 11.44 6.46
C ILE A 84 7.71 12.93 6.48
N VAL A 85 6.67 13.75 6.60
CA VAL A 85 6.79 15.19 6.82
C VAL A 85 6.65 15.46 8.32
N ASP A 86 7.65 16.10 8.92
CA ASP A 86 7.67 16.44 10.32
C ASP A 86 8.35 17.81 10.52
N GLU A 87 7.65 18.73 11.18
CA GLU A 87 8.13 20.11 11.43
C GLU A 87 8.72 20.80 10.18
N PHE A 88 8.08 20.60 9.01
CA PHE A 88 8.55 21.08 7.70
C PHE A 88 9.92 20.54 7.26
N ARG A 89 10.33 19.40 7.81
CA ARG A 89 11.46 18.59 7.38
C ARG A 89 10.99 17.22 6.92
N LEU A 90 11.85 16.52 6.23
CA LEU A 90 11.62 15.14 5.84
C LEU A 90 12.28 14.20 6.84
N ALA A 91 11.55 13.17 7.23
CA ALA A 91 12.09 12.05 7.99
C ALA A 91 11.90 10.76 7.19
N LEU A 92 12.86 9.86 7.29
CA LEU A 92 12.85 8.56 6.63
C LEU A 92 12.45 7.48 7.65
N GLY A 93 11.16 7.11 7.64
CA GLY A 93 10.60 6.17 8.60
C GLY A 93 10.95 4.71 8.30
N GLU A 94 11.24 3.95 9.36
CA GLU A 94 11.49 2.50 9.34
C GLU A 94 10.28 1.70 9.83
N GLY A 95 9.15 2.34 10.02
CA GLY A 95 7.91 1.70 10.44
C GLY A 95 7.54 0.48 9.60
N ALA A 96 6.64 -0.35 10.11
CA ALA A 96 6.15 -1.52 9.40
C ALA A 96 5.52 -1.14 8.06
N ARG A 97 5.47 -2.09 7.13
CA ARG A 97 4.81 -1.87 5.83
C ARG A 97 3.34 -1.52 6.03
N GLU A 98 2.85 -0.60 5.22
CA GLU A 98 1.44 -0.26 5.12
C GLU A 98 0.95 -0.62 3.71
N ASN A 99 -0.19 -1.29 3.61
CA ASN A 99 -0.72 -1.82 2.35
C ASN A 99 0.34 -2.63 1.55
N HIS A 100 1.15 -3.45 2.26
CA HIS A 100 2.30 -4.21 1.75
C HIS A 100 3.45 -3.36 1.20
N ALA A 101 3.37 -2.03 1.23
CA ALA A 101 4.35 -1.12 0.67
C ALA A 101 5.24 -0.44 1.73
N ARG A 102 6.51 -0.24 1.39
CA ARG A 102 7.43 0.71 2.02
C ARG A 102 8.46 1.16 0.99
N PRO A 103 8.35 2.43 0.53
CA PRO A 103 7.46 3.50 1.01
C PRO A 103 5.98 3.23 0.75
N ALA A 104 5.10 3.72 1.63
CA ALA A 104 3.66 3.76 1.44
C ALA A 104 3.18 5.18 1.16
N ILE A 105 2.24 5.32 0.23
CA ILE A 105 1.65 6.60 -0.16
C ILE A 105 0.84 7.18 1.01
N ASP A 106 0.10 6.33 1.71
CA ASP A 106 -0.70 6.70 2.87
C ASP A 106 0.15 7.35 3.97
N ALA A 107 1.34 6.80 4.25
CA ALA A 107 2.24 7.34 5.27
C ALA A 107 2.71 8.78 4.93
N MET A 108 3.10 9.03 3.68
CA MET A 108 3.48 10.36 3.20
C MET A 108 2.31 11.34 3.29
N LEU A 109 1.15 10.98 2.74
CA LEU A 109 -0.01 11.86 2.69
C LEU A 109 -0.54 12.19 4.10
N ARG A 110 -0.59 11.20 5.02
CA ARG A 110 -1.00 11.43 6.40
C ARG A 110 -0.03 12.35 7.14
N SER A 111 1.28 12.14 7.00
CA SER A 111 2.26 12.99 7.64
C SER A 111 2.21 14.44 7.12
N ALA A 112 2.05 14.62 5.81
CA ALA A 112 1.83 15.93 5.21
C ALA A 112 0.54 16.60 5.71
N ALA A 113 -0.55 15.83 5.86
CA ALA A 113 -1.81 16.32 6.42
C ALA A 113 -1.67 16.75 7.88
N VAL A 114 -0.98 15.96 8.70
CA VAL A 114 -0.76 16.25 10.13
C VAL A 114 0.16 17.45 10.32
N CYS A 115 1.24 17.54 9.57
CA CYS A 115 2.23 18.62 9.70
C CYS A 115 1.76 19.94 9.06
N CYS A 116 1.21 19.86 7.83
CA CYS A 116 1.00 21.04 6.99
C CYS A 116 -0.47 21.43 6.84
N GLY A 117 -1.40 20.54 7.21
CA GLY A 117 -2.83 20.81 7.23
C GLY A 117 -3.37 21.29 5.88
N ALA A 118 -4.05 22.42 5.89
CA ALA A 118 -4.66 23.04 4.72
C ALA A 118 -3.66 23.48 3.62
N ARG A 119 -2.35 23.51 3.91
CA ARG A 119 -1.30 23.81 2.92
C ARG A 119 -1.01 22.63 1.99
N THR A 120 -1.53 21.44 2.28
CA THR A 120 -1.27 20.22 1.53
C THR A 120 -2.22 20.07 0.34
N VAL A 121 -1.67 19.79 -0.83
CA VAL A 121 -2.36 19.21 -1.99
C VAL A 121 -1.91 17.77 -2.12
N GLY A 122 -2.81 16.81 -1.87
CA GLY A 122 -2.55 15.39 -2.03
C GLY A 122 -3.06 14.90 -3.38
N VAL A 123 -2.26 14.11 -4.08
CA VAL A 123 -2.58 13.58 -5.41
C VAL A 123 -2.37 12.06 -5.43
N VAL A 124 -3.33 11.33 -5.96
CA VAL A 124 -3.20 9.91 -6.29
C VAL A 124 -3.36 9.74 -7.79
N LEU A 125 -2.34 9.12 -8.41
CA LEU A 125 -2.29 8.82 -9.84
C LEU A 125 -2.54 7.33 -10.09
N THR A 126 -2.32 6.92 -11.33
CA THR A 126 -2.36 5.53 -11.79
C THR A 126 -1.64 4.57 -10.84
N GLY A 127 -2.19 3.37 -10.66
CA GLY A 127 -1.61 2.33 -9.83
C GLY A 127 -2.57 1.18 -9.57
N THR A 128 -2.01 0.09 -9.07
CA THR A 128 -2.76 -1.09 -8.63
C THR A 128 -3.01 -1.03 -7.11
N LEU A 129 -3.98 -1.81 -6.65
CA LEU A 129 -4.37 -1.92 -5.24
C LEU A 129 -5.02 -0.63 -4.70
N GLY A 130 -4.80 -0.24 -3.46
CA GLY A 130 -5.57 0.84 -2.82
C GLY A 130 -4.80 1.74 -1.86
N ASP A 131 -3.46 1.81 -1.98
CA ASP A 131 -2.65 2.73 -1.17
C ASP A 131 -2.90 4.19 -1.58
N GLY A 132 -2.88 5.11 -0.63
CA GLY A 132 -3.13 6.53 -0.82
C GLY A 132 -4.57 6.98 -0.52
N ALA A 133 -5.53 6.07 -0.44
CA ALA A 133 -6.93 6.41 -0.18
C ALA A 133 -7.14 6.98 1.25
N SER A 134 -6.54 6.35 2.26
CA SER A 134 -6.56 6.81 3.65
C SER A 134 -5.78 8.13 3.80
N GLY A 135 -4.65 8.26 3.10
CA GLY A 135 -3.88 9.49 3.10
C GLY A 135 -4.62 10.67 2.47
N LEU A 136 -5.31 10.49 1.34
CA LEU A 136 -6.15 11.54 0.74
C LEU A 136 -7.32 11.94 1.65
N TRP A 137 -7.94 10.97 2.32
CA TRP A 137 -8.96 11.28 3.33
C TRP A 137 -8.38 12.16 4.43
N ALA A 138 -7.18 11.84 4.95
CA ALA A 138 -6.51 12.65 5.95
C ALA A 138 -6.20 14.07 5.46
N VAL A 139 -5.70 14.23 4.22
CA VAL A 139 -5.46 15.53 3.60
C VAL A 139 -6.73 16.37 3.56
N ARG A 140 -7.85 15.80 3.09
CA ARG A 140 -9.15 16.50 3.05
C ARG A 140 -9.65 16.85 4.46
N ARG A 141 -9.50 15.93 5.43
CA ARG A 141 -9.89 16.15 6.82
C ARG A 141 -9.10 17.29 7.45
N ALA A 142 -7.83 17.44 7.09
CA ALA A 142 -6.96 18.53 7.52
C ALA A 142 -7.28 19.90 6.87
N GLY A 143 -8.21 19.94 5.92
CA GLY A 143 -8.54 21.15 5.16
C GLY A 143 -7.68 21.37 3.91
N GLY A 144 -6.81 20.41 3.58
CA GLY A 144 -6.08 20.34 2.32
C GLY A 144 -6.98 19.98 1.15
N ILE A 145 -6.39 19.88 -0.03
CA ILE A 145 -7.09 19.52 -1.27
C ILE A 145 -6.64 18.14 -1.72
N SER A 146 -7.58 17.28 -2.02
CA SER A 146 -7.35 15.94 -2.56
C SER A 146 -7.70 15.89 -4.05
N VAL A 147 -6.79 15.33 -4.85
CA VAL A 147 -6.90 15.20 -6.30
C VAL A 147 -6.68 13.74 -6.66
N VAL A 148 -7.50 13.22 -7.54
CA VAL A 148 -7.36 11.84 -8.06
C VAL A 148 -7.32 11.92 -9.59
N GLN A 149 -6.41 11.16 -10.19
CA GLN A 149 -6.45 10.94 -11.63
C GLN A 149 -7.76 10.24 -12.00
N ASP A 150 -8.41 10.69 -13.06
CA ASP A 150 -9.62 10.06 -13.58
C ASP A 150 -9.34 8.58 -13.84
N PRO A 151 -10.09 7.65 -13.21
CA PRO A 151 -9.90 6.21 -13.43
C PRO A 151 -10.02 5.78 -14.89
N GLU A 152 -10.81 6.48 -15.71
CA GLU A 152 -10.94 6.19 -17.14
C GLU A 152 -9.72 6.64 -17.97
N ASP A 153 -8.91 7.57 -17.43
CA ASP A 153 -7.68 8.06 -18.03
C ASP A 153 -6.43 7.32 -17.49
N ALA A 154 -6.54 6.68 -16.35
CA ALA A 154 -5.42 6.01 -15.70
C ALA A 154 -5.07 4.69 -16.39
N GLU A 155 -3.77 4.46 -16.66
CA GLU A 155 -3.27 3.18 -17.21
C GLU A 155 -3.65 1.99 -16.31
N PHE A 156 -3.57 2.18 -14.98
CA PHE A 156 -4.02 1.26 -13.95
C PHE A 156 -5.02 1.97 -13.04
N SER A 157 -6.28 1.63 -13.18
CA SER A 157 -7.39 2.37 -12.55
C SER A 157 -7.70 1.99 -11.10
N GLU A 158 -7.17 0.89 -10.57
CA GLU A 158 -7.58 0.35 -9.26
C GLU A 158 -7.31 1.33 -8.11
N MET A 159 -6.10 1.91 -8.07
CA MET A 159 -5.72 2.86 -7.01
C MET A 159 -6.53 4.16 -7.10
N PRO A 160 -6.72 4.80 -8.28
CA PRO A 160 -7.66 5.91 -8.45
C PRO A 160 -9.11 5.57 -8.07
N LEU A 161 -9.63 4.41 -8.45
CA LEU A 161 -10.97 3.96 -8.09
C LEU A 161 -11.15 3.79 -6.58
N THR A 162 -10.17 3.19 -5.91
CA THR A 162 -10.20 3.03 -4.45
C THR A 162 -10.13 4.39 -3.75
N ALA A 163 -9.25 5.27 -4.21
CA ALA A 163 -9.15 6.63 -3.71
C ALA A 163 -10.47 7.41 -3.90
N LEU A 164 -11.09 7.31 -5.08
CA LEU A 164 -12.37 7.94 -5.38
C LEU A 164 -13.47 7.47 -4.41
N LYS A 165 -13.61 6.16 -4.22
CA LYS A 165 -14.66 5.57 -3.37
C LYS A 165 -14.50 5.90 -1.89
N ARG A 166 -13.25 5.98 -1.41
CA ARG A 166 -12.94 6.04 0.02
C ARG A 166 -12.59 7.44 0.52
N SER A 167 -11.93 8.29 -0.29
CA SER A 167 -11.52 9.63 0.17
C SER A 167 -12.48 10.75 -0.21
N ARG A 168 -13.41 10.52 -1.14
CA ARG A 168 -14.28 11.56 -1.71
C ARG A 168 -13.45 12.78 -2.12
N PRO A 169 -12.59 12.67 -3.15
CA PRO A 169 -11.63 13.71 -3.48
C PRO A 169 -12.31 15.01 -3.90
N ASN A 170 -11.63 16.14 -3.73
CA ASN A 170 -12.10 17.45 -4.18
C ASN A 170 -12.11 17.55 -5.71
N HIS A 171 -11.17 16.89 -6.38
CA HIS A 171 -11.06 16.93 -7.84
C HIS A 171 -10.75 15.53 -8.39
N ILE A 172 -11.39 15.23 -9.52
CA ILE A 172 -11.13 14.07 -10.37
C ILE A 172 -10.79 14.67 -11.73
N VAL A 173 -9.58 14.41 -12.23
CA VAL A 173 -9.10 15.05 -13.46
C VAL A 173 -8.23 14.12 -14.28
N ARG A 174 -8.26 14.24 -15.59
CA ARG A 174 -7.36 13.55 -16.49
C ARG A 174 -5.91 14.01 -16.27
N LEU A 175 -4.96 13.16 -16.54
CA LEU A 175 -3.54 13.49 -16.38
C LEU A 175 -3.15 14.74 -17.19
N ALA A 176 -3.72 14.89 -18.39
CA ALA A 176 -3.46 16.04 -19.26
C ALA A 176 -3.90 17.40 -18.65
N ASP A 177 -4.97 17.41 -17.85
CA ASP A 177 -5.53 18.61 -17.23
C ASP A 177 -4.94 18.91 -15.84
N MET A 178 -4.24 17.92 -15.27
CA MET A 178 -3.71 18.00 -13.91
C MET A 178 -2.70 19.13 -13.71
N PRO A 179 -1.74 19.41 -14.63
CA PRO A 179 -0.77 20.49 -14.44
C PRO A 179 -1.44 21.87 -14.25
N ALA A 180 -2.46 22.17 -15.04
CA ALA A 180 -3.20 23.43 -14.94
C ALA A 180 -3.94 23.54 -13.61
N LEU A 181 -4.55 22.44 -13.13
CA LEU A 181 -5.19 22.38 -11.82
C LEU A 181 -4.17 22.57 -10.70
N LEU A 182 -3.08 21.82 -10.69
CA LEU A 182 -2.05 21.88 -9.64
C LEU A 182 -1.44 23.30 -9.55
N ASN A 183 -1.12 23.90 -10.70
CA ASN A 183 -0.61 25.27 -10.74
C ASN A 183 -1.59 26.26 -10.13
N ARG A 184 -2.90 26.14 -10.42
CA ARG A 184 -3.94 26.98 -9.81
C ARG A 184 -4.03 26.76 -8.29
N LEU A 185 -4.00 25.51 -7.83
CA LEU A 185 -4.15 25.16 -6.42
C LEU A 185 -3.01 25.68 -5.53
N VAL A 186 -1.77 25.64 -6.01
CA VAL A 186 -0.60 26.13 -5.24
C VAL A 186 -0.56 27.65 -5.10
N HIS A 187 -1.29 28.36 -5.95
CA HIS A 187 -1.44 29.82 -5.83
C HIS A 187 -2.67 30.25 -5.00
N GLN A 188 -3.54 29.29 -4.62
CA GLN A 188 -4.70 29.60 -3.78
C GLN A 188 -4.34 29.70 -2.31
N GLN A 189 -4.94 30.65 -1.61
CA GLN A 189 -4.84 30.77 -0.16
C GLN A 189 -5.47 29.56 0.54
N THR A 190 -4.90 29.19 1.68
CA THR A 190 -5.43 28.10 2.51
C THR A 190 -6.67 28.54 3.29
N GLY A 191 -7.54 27.60 3.57
CA GLY A 191 -8.62 27.75 4.54
C GLY A 191 -8.15 27.66 5.99
N ALA A 192 -9.10 27.60 6.92
CA ALA A 192 -8.82 27.41 8.35
C ALA A 192 -8.21 26.01 8.63
N VAL A 193 -7.31 25.96 9.61
CA VAL A 193 -6.77 24.69 10.12
C VAL A 193 -7.89 23.92 10.82
N LYS A 194 -8.02 22.64 10.51
CA LYS A 194 -9.00 21.73 11.12
C LYS A 194 -8.32 20.82 12.14
N LEU A 195 -9.04 20.52 13.22
CA LEU A 195 -8.58 19.53 14.19
C LEU A 195 -8.60 18.12 13.56
N LEU A 196 -7.50 17.39 13.77
CA LEU A 196 -7.34 16.03 13.27
C LEU A 196 -7.55 15.02 14.40
N PRO A 197 -8.07 13.82 14.08
CA PRO A 197 -8.14 12.70 15.02
C PRO A 197 -6.76 12.35 15.58
N GLN A 198 -6.69 11.92 16.84
CA GLN A 198 -5.44 11.48 17.47
C GLN A 198 -4.86 10.24 16.78
N SER A 199 -5.72 9.38 16.20
CA SER A 199 -5.32 8.21 15.43
C SER A 199 -4.36 8.55 14.28
N LEU A 200 -4.54 9.70 13.61
CA LEU A 200 -3.64 10.13 12.53
C LEU A 200 -2.23 10.48 13.03
N LYS A 201 -2.12 11.16 14.17
CA LYS A 201 -0.80 11.43 14.78
C LYS A 201 -0.10 10.15 15.20
N PHE A 202 -0.86 9.25 15.81
CA PHE A 202 -0.37 7.93 16.16
C PHE A 202 0.16 7.16 14.94
N ASP A 203 -0.55 7.20 13.81
CA ASP A 203 -0.14 6.54 12.57
C ASP A 203 1.17 7.11 12.01
N VAL A 204 1.35 8.43 12.07
CA VAL A 204 2.60 9.08 11.65
C VAL A 204 3.77 8.62 12.52
N ASP A 205 3.59 8.58 13.85
CA ASP A 205 4.61 8.07 14.77
C ASP A 205 4.98 6.62 14.48
N ARG A 206 3.98 5.78 14.12
CA ARG A 206 4.23 4.38 13.71
C ARG A 206 5.01 4.27 12.42
N ALA A 207 4.67 5.07 11.42
CA ALA A 207 5.37 5.09 10.15
C ALA A 207 6.84 5.54 10.29
N ARG A 208 7.14 6.39 11.30
CA ARG A 208 8.52 6.76 11.66
C ARG A 208 9.33 5.60 12.27
N GLY A 209 8.70 4.61 12.85
CA GLY A 209 9.35 3.50 13.56
C GLY A 209 9.10 3.48 15.06
N GLY A 210 8.16 4.31 15.54
CA GLY A 210 7.73 4.27 16.93
C GLY A 210 7.11 2.91 17.32
N HIS A 211 7.18 2.54 18.60
CA HIS A 211 6.55 1.30 19.12
C HIS A 211 5.18 1.60 19.73
N SER A 212 4.20 0.70 19.59
CA SER A 212 2.92 0.79 20.28
C SER A 212 2.82 -0.23 21.40
N THR A 213 2.20 0.19 22.50
CA THR A 213 1.71 -0.73 23.52
C THR A 213 0.30 -1.22 23.13
N MET A 214 -0.14 -2.33 23.70
CA MET A 214 -1.50 -2.82 23.49
C MET A 214 -2.54 -1.79 23.96
N ASP A 215 -2.29 -1.13 25.11
CA ASP A 215 -3.15 -0.08 25.64
C ASP A 215 -3.24 1.15 24.71
N GLY A 216 -2.13 1.51 24.09
CA GLY A 216 -2.10 2.60 23.08
C GLY A 216 -2.96 2.26 21.87
N MET A 217 -2.98 0.99 21.45
CA MET A 217 -3.83 0.51 20.37
C MET A 217 -5.31 0.48 20.79
N ASP A 218 -5.62 0.05 22.01
CA ASP A 218 -6.99 0.05 22.56
C ASP A 218 -7.57 1.48 22.64
N GLY A 219 -6.71 2.49 22.77
CA GLY A 219 -7.11 3.91 22.77
C GLY A 219 -7.49 4.48 21.41
N ILE A 220 -7.12 3.83 20.29
CA ILE A 220 -7.36 4.33 18.93
C ILE A 220 -8.29 3.46 18.09
N GLY A 221 -8.56 2.21 18.50
CA GLY A 221 -9.38 1.28 17.75
C GLY A 221 -9.93 0.15 18.59
N ARG A 222 -10.76 -0.69 17.99
CA ARG A 222 -11.33 -1.89 18.60
C ARG A 222 -10.52 -3.13 18.17
N ARG A 223 -10.27 -4.04 19.10
CA ARG A 223 -9.65 -5.33 18.75
C ARG A 223 -10.52 -6.09 17.76
N SER A 224 -9.91 -6.50 16.66
CA SER A 224 -10.56 -7.27 15.61
C SER A 224 -10.38 -8.77 15.84
N PHE A 225 -11.27 -9.58 15.29
CA PHE A 225 -11.09 -11.03 15.20
C PHE A 225 -10.06 -11.46 14.14
N LEU A 226 -9.57 -10.51 13.34
CA LEU A 226 -8.58 -10.77 12.31
C LEU A 226 -7.16 -10.82 12.90
N ALA A 227 -6.33 -11.70 12.35
CA ALA A 227 -4.90 -11.72 12.59
C ALA A 227 -4.15 -11.00 11.46
N CYS A 228 -3.03 -10.38 11.79
CA CYS A 228 -2.19 -9.70 10.80
C CYS A 228 -1.62 -10.69 9.80
N PRO A 229 -1.82 -10.52 8.48
CA PRO A 229 -1.31 -11.42 7.46
C PRO A 229 0.23 -11.47 7.38
N ASP A 230 0.91 -10.41 7.85
CA ASP A 230 2.38 -10.32 7.81
C ASP A 230 3.05 -10.91 9.05
N CYS A 231 2.49 -10.70 10.26
CA CYS A 231 3.15 -11.11 11.50
C CYS A 231 2.31 -12.02 12.41
N GLY A 232 1.07 -12.35 12.06
CA GLY A 232 0.16 -13.17 12.87
C GLY A 232 -0.37 -12.49 14.14
N GLY A 233 0.02 -11.24 14.42
CA GLY A 233 -0.40 -10.51 15.62
C GLY A 233 -1.85 -10.04 15.57
N VAL A 234 -2.40 -9.67 16.74
CA VAL A 234 -3.75 -9.11 16.85
C VAL A 234 -3.87 -7.84 16.03
N MET A 235 -5.00 -7.67 15.35
CA MET A 235 -5.36 -6.47 14.63
C MET A 235 -6.36 -5.63 15.42
N TRP A 236 -6.28 -4.32 15.23
CA TRP A 236 -7.29 -3.36 15.66
C TRP A 236 -7.97 -2.77 14.43
N GLU A 237 -9.27 -2.69 14.51
CA GLU A 237 -10.10 -1.97 13.56
C GLU A 237 -10.22 -0.51 14.02
N ILE A 238 -9.85 0.40 13.14
CA ILE A 238 -9.85 1.85 13.38
C ILE A 238 -10.88 2.44 12.42
N ASP A 239 -12.01 2.88 12.99
CA ASP A 239 -13.08 3.53 12.24
C ASP A 239 -12.79 5.02 12.11
N GLU A 240 -12.72 5.51 10.91
CA GLU A 240 -12.56 6.92 10.59
C GLU A 240 -13.68 7.34 9.61
N ASP A 241 -14.82 7.67 10.17
CA ASP A 241 -16.05 8.02 9.44
C ASP A 241 -16.44 6.91 8.43
N GLU A 242 -16.04 7.05 7.16
CA GLU A 242 -16.37 6.12 6.08
C GLU A 242 -15.23 5.13 5.76
N LEU A 243 -14.12 5.21 6.48
CA LEU A 243 -12.92 4.41 6.29
C LEU A 243 -12.70 3.49 7.48
N SER A 244 -12.80 2.16 7.26
CA SER A 244 -12.30 1.18 8.21
C SER A 244 -10.88 0.79 7.82
N ARG A 245 -9.97 0.88 8.77
CA ARG A 245 -8.57 0.46 8.62
C ARG A 245 -8.24 -0.56 9.70
N PHE A 246 -7.32 -1.43 9.35
CA PHE A 246 -6.82 -2.46 10.27
C PHE A 246 -5.33 -2.21 10.53
N ARG A 247 -4.93 -2.24 11.81
CA ARG A 247 -3.53 -2.08 12.20
C ARG A 247 -3.16 -3.07 13.30
N CYS A 248 -2.02 -3.73 13.21
CA CYS A 248 -1.50 -4.57 14.28
C CYS A 248 -0.57 -3.78 15.22
N HIS A 249 -0.28 -4.37 16.39
CA HIS A 249 0.61 -3.74 17.37
C HIS A 249 2.06 -3.53 16.87
N VAL A 250 2.50 -4.36 15.91
CA VAL A 250 3.83 -4.17 15.27
C VAL A 250 3.83 -2.95 14.35
N GLY A 251 2.65 -2.57 13.80
CA GLY A 251 2.50 -1.39 12.96
C GLY A 251 2.06 -1.68 11.52
N HIS A 252 1.94 -2.95 11.09
CA HIS A 252 1.37 -3.25 9.77
C HIS A 252 -0.05 -2.69 9.69
N ALA A 253 -0.35 -2.02 8.59
CA ALA A 253 -1.64 -1.37 8.38
C ALA A 253 -2.22 -1.73 7.02
N TYR A 254 -3.54 -1.82 6.98
CA TYR A 254 -4.31 -2.18 5.79
C TYR A 254 -5.60 -1.39 5.73
N THR A 255 -6.01 -0.97 4.55
CA THR A 255 -7.42 -0.67 4.28
C THR A 255 -8.23 -1.98 4.27
N ALA A 256 -9.56 -1.90 4.36
CA ALA A 256 -10.41 -3.09 4.35
C ALA A 256 -10.22 -3.93 3.06
N GLU A 257 -10.06 -3.27 1.91
CA GLU A 257 -9.81 -3.93 0.63
C GLU A 257 -8.45 -4.64 0.62
N MET A 258 -7.42 -3.94 1.08
CA MET A 258 -6.08 -4.51 1.17
C MET A 258 -6.01 -5.66 2.17
N MET A 259 -6.77 -5.57 3.27
CA MET A 259 -6.87 -6.66 4.24
C MET A 259 -7.50 -7.91 3.61
N SER A 260 -8.56 -7.76 2.82
CA SER A 260 -9.17 -8.88 2.10
C SER A 260 -8.16 -9.57 1.17
N LEU A 261 -7.45 -8.80 0.35
CA LEU A 261 -6.42 -9.34 -0.56
C LEU A 261 -5.27 -10.00 0.20
N ALA A 262 -4.83 -9.40 1.31
CA ALA A 262 -3.77 -9.95 2.14
C ALA A 262 -4.16 -11.27 2.82
N LEU A 263 -5.42 -11.42 3.22
CA LEU A 263 -5.96 -12.66 3.77
C LEU A 263 -6.02 -13.76 2.69
N ASP A 264 -6.46 -13.42 1.47
CA ASP A 264 -6.47 -14.38 0.35
C ASP A 264 -5.06 -14.87 0.03
N GLU A 265 -4.07 -13.97 -0.01
CA GLU A 265 -2.66 -14.31 -0.23
C GLU A 265 -2.10 -15.18 0.92
N SER A 266 -2.47 -14.86 2.18
CA SER A 266 -2.09 -15.65 3.34
C SER A 266 -2.66 -17.08 3.28
N LEU A 267 -3.93 -17.21 2.89
CA LEU A 267 -4.58 -18.52 2.70
C LEU A 267 -3.90 -19.33 1.59
N ARG A 268 -3.57 -18.70 0.46
CA ARG A 268 -2.82 -19.37 -0.63
C ARG A 268 -1.47 -19.91 -0.15
N ARG A 269 -0.71 -19.11 0.59
CA ARG A 269 0.58 -19.54 1.16
C ARG A 269 0.43 -20.72 2.12
N ALA A 270 -0.60 -20.70 2.96
CA ALA A 270 -0.90 -21.80 3.89
C ALA A 270 -1.24 -23.11 3.14
N LEU A 271 -2.09 -23.03 2.13
CA LEU A 271 -2.45 -24.20 1.30
C LEU A 271 -1.26 -24.74 0.52
N ALA A 272 -0.41 -23.90 -0.06
CA ALA A 272 0.80 -24.30 -0.75
C ALA A 272 1.81 -25.00 0.21
N SER A 273 1.92 -24.50 1.46
CA SER A 273 2.73 -25.14 2.49
C SER A 273 2.17 -26.51 2.89
N ALA A 274 0.85 -26.64 3.03
CA ALA A 274 0.20 -27.91 3.33
C ALA A 274 0.36 -28.92 2.19
N GLU A 275 0.21 -28.49 0.93
CA GLU A 275 0.44 -29.33 -0.24
C GLU A 275 1.86 -29.93 -0.22
N ARG A 276 2.88 -29.06 -0.04
CA ARG A 276 4.27 -29.52 0.03
C ARG A 276 4.50 -30.53 1.16
N ALA A 277 3.94 -30.27 2.35
CA ALA A 277 4.06 -31.18 3.49
C ALA A 277 3.44 -32.56 3.20
N LEU A 278 2.32 -32.59 2.48
CA LEU A 278 1.69 -33.85 2.05
C LEU A 278 2.51 -34.56 0.96
N GLU A 279 3.09 -33.85 0.00
CA GLU A 279 3.99 -34.43 -1.01
C GLU A 279 5.20 -35.13 -0.35
N GLU A 280 5.81 -34.49 0.65
CA GLU A 280 6.90 -35.08 1.42
C GLU A 280 6.46 -36.35 2.16
N ARG A 281 5.24 -36.34 2.77
CA ARG A 281 4.67 -37.52 3.44
C ARG A 281 4.37 -38.65 2.47
N VAL A 282 3.79 -38.35 1.31
CA VAL A 282 3.54 -39.33 0.24
C VAL A 282 4.84 -39.96 -0.23
N ALA A 283 5.87 -39.15 -0.50
CA ALA A 283 7.19 -39.66 -0.95
C ALA A 283 7.82 -40.54 0.09
N LEU A 284 7.79 -40.18 1.37
CA LEU A 284 8.32 -40.99 2.47
C LEU A 284 7.53 -42.29 2.65
N ALA A 285 6.19 -42.23 2.64
CA ALA A 285 5.32 -43.40 2.77
C ALA A 285 5.56 -44.42 1.63
N ARG A 286 5.71 -43.94 0.40
CA ARG A 286 6.06 -44.80 -0.77
C ARG A 286 7.40 -45.50 -0.57
N LYS A 287 8.43 -44.77 -0.11
CA LYS A 287 9.76 -45.33 0.17
C LYS A 287 9.71 -46.41 1.25
N LEU A 288 9.04 -46.11 2.37
CA LEU A 288 8.89 -47.06 3.50
C LEU A 288 8.06 -48.29 3.10
N ASN A 289 6.99 -48.12 2.34
CA ASN A 289 6.18 -49.20 1.83
C ASN A 289 6.99 -50.15 0.95
N LYS A 290 7.81 -49.62 0.02
CA LYS A 290 8.71 -50.40 -0.80
C LYS A 290 9.73 -51.17 0.06
N GLN A 291 10.37 -50.54 1.03
CA GLN A 291 11.32 -51.19 1.93
C GLN A 291 10.67 -52.35 2.74
N ALA A 292 9.41 -52.14 3.22
CA ALA A 292 8.67 -53.18 3.92
C ALA A 292 8.35 -54.39 3.02
N LEU A 293 7.98 -54.14 1.77
CA LEU A 293 7.73 -55.19 0.77
C LEU A 293 9.01 -55.95 0.45
N ASP A 294 10.13 -55.26 0.20
CA ASP A 294 11.43 -55.85 -0.10
C ASP A 294 11.95 -56.72 1.06
N ALA A 295 11.61 -56.33 2.31
CA ALA A 295 11.96 -57.05 3.53
C ALA A 295 10.96 -58.18 3.92
N GLY A 296 9.88 -58.38 3.14
CA GLY A 296 8.86 -59.38 3.42
C GLY A 296 7.90 -59.06 4.58
N HIS A 297 7.88 -57.82 5.06
CA HIS A 297 7.06 -57.37 6.19
C HIS A 297 5.65 -57.01 5.71
N ARG A 298 4.85 -57.99 5.34
CA ARG A 298 3.52 -57.77 4.68
C ARG A 298 2.55 -56.90 5.45
N LEU A 299 2.36 -57.13 6.75
CA LEU A 299 1.43 -56.34 7.57
C LEU A 299 1.83 -54.87 7.65
N LEU A 300 3.15 -54.60 7.77
CA LEU A 300 3.65 -53.21 7.76
C LEU A 300 3.46 -52.57 6.39
N ALA A 301 3.67 -53.29 5.30
CA ALA A 301 3.49 -52.80 3.95
C ALA A 301 1.99 -52.45 3.69
N GLU A 302 1.05 -53.29 4.13
CA GLU A 302 -0.38 -53.04 4.02
C GLU A 302 -0.79 -51.75 4.77
N THR A 303 -0.34 -51.59 6.03
CA THR A 303 -0.57 -50.38 6.83
C THR A 303 -0.01 -49.12 6.16
N LEU A 304 1.20 -49.20 5.61
CA LEU A 304 1.83 -48.07 4.91
C LEU A 304 1.10 -47.74 3.58
N ALA A 305 0.59 -48.75 2.88
CA ALA A 305 -0.18 -48.58 1.67
C ALA A 305 -1.55 -47.88 1.95
N GLU A 306 -2.20 -48.19 3.10
CA GLU A 306 -3.42 -47.50 3.52
C GLU A 306 -3.15 -46.03 3.83
N ARG A 307 -2.10 -45.73 4.61
CA ARG A 307 -1.69 -44.35 4.90
C ARG A 307 -1.32 -43.56 3.64
N LEU A 308 -0.66 -44.21 2.69
CA LEU A 308 -0.32 -43.60 1.41
C LEU A 308 -1.58 -43.15 0.67
N ARG A 309 -2.61 -44.04 0.57
CA ARG A 309 -3.88 -43.71 -0.07
C ARG A 309 -4.61 -42.57 0.65
N GLU A 310 -4.49 -42.47 1.97
CA GLU A 310 -5.08 -41.39 2.75
C GLU A 310 -4.38 -40.05 2.45
N PHE A 311 -3.05 -39.98 2.49
CA PHE A 311 -2.28 -38.78 2.16
C PHE A 311 -2.51 -38.31 0.71
N GLU A 312 -2.63 -39.24 -0.25
CA GLU A 312 -2.94 -38.93 -1.65
C GLU A 312 -4.34 -38.29 -1.78
N ARG A 313 -5.34 -38.78 -1.04
CA ARG A 313 -6.70 -38.18 -1.02
C ARG A 313 -6.69 -36.78 -0.41
N GLU A 314 -6.00 -36.58 0.71
CA GLU A 314 -5.85 -35.26 1.35
C GLU A 314 -5.18 -34.26 0.40
N MET A 315 -4.13 -34.70 -0.29
CA MET A 315 -3.42 -33.87 -1.28
C MET A 315 -4.33 -33.44 -2.42
N ASP A 316 -5.19 -34.32 -2.94
CA ASP A 316 -6.14 -34.01 -4.01
C ASP A 316 -7.20 -33.00 -3.55
N ILE A 317 -7.63 -33.06 -2.29
CA ILE A 317 -8.55 -32.07 -1.70
C ILE A 317 -7.90 -30.69 -1.69
N ILE A 318 -6.65 -30.60 -1.20
CA ILE A 318 -5.92 -29.32 -1.15
C ILE A 318 -5.69 -28.76 -2.55
N ARG A 319 -5.23 -29.57 -3.49
CA ARG A 319 -5.04 -29.19 -4.89
C ARG A 319 -6.32 -28.67 -5.53
N THR A 320 -7.44 -29.31 -5.25
CA THR A 320 -8.75 -28.88 -5.73
C THR A 320 -9.16 -27.53 -5.14
N SER A 321 -8.87 -27.30 -3.84
CA SER A 321 -9.12 -26.05 -3.16
C SER A 321 -8.28 -24.91 -3.76
N ILE A 322 -6.97 -25.12 -4.00
CA ILE A 322 -6.08 -24.15 -4.66
C ILE A 322 -6.64 -23.78 -6.05
N ARG A 323 -6.95 -24.76 -6.89
CA ARG A 323 -7.51 -24.52 -8.25
C ARG A 323 -8.83 -23.76 -8.22
N ARG A 324 -9.65 -23.95 -7.20
CA ARG A 324 -10.92 -23.23 -7.04
C ARG A 324 -10.66 -21.77 -6.66
N MET A 325 -9.72 -21.50 -5.78
CA MET A 325 -9.32 -20.12 -5.41
C MET A 325 -8.76 -19.37 -6.61
N ASP A 326 -7.92 -20.02 -7.43
CA ASP A 326 -7.33 -19.38 -8.61
C ASP A 326 -8.40 -19.02 -9.66
N ARG A 327 -9.42 -19.85 -9.84
CA ARG A 327 -10.56 -19.53 -10.71
C ARG A 327 -11.36 -18.35 -10.19
N LEU A 328 -11.67 -18.30 -8.88
CA LEU A 328 -12.42 -17.18 -8.30
C LEU A 328 -11.65 -15.86 -8.45
N ALA A 329 -10.33 -15.87 -8.34
CA ALA A 329 -9.50 -14.68 -8.56
C ALA A 329 -9.56 -14.19 -10.02
N THR A 330 -9.48 -15.11 -10.99
CA THR A 330 -9.57 -14.77 -12.42
C THR A 330 -10.96 -14.28 -12.83
N ASP A 331 -12.02 -14.82 -12.23
CA ASP A 331 -13.41 -14.39 -12.50
C ASP A 331 -13.68 -12.98 -11.97
N VAL A 332 -13.13 -12.63 -10.80
CA VAL A 332 -13.22 -11.26 -10.23
C VAL A 332 -12.46 -10.26 -11.11
N ASP A 333 -11.29 -10.61 -11.61
CA ASP A 333 -10.50 -9.74 -12.50
C ASP A 333 -11.17 -9.61 -13.88
N GLY A 334 -11.79 -10.67 -14.38
CA GLY A 334 -12.59 -10.65 -15.61
C GLY A 334 -13.84 -9.77 -15.48
N ALA A 335 -14.55 -9.87 -14.36
CA ALA A 335 -15.73 -9.05 -14.09
C ALA A 335 -15.36 -7.56 -13.89
N LYS A 336 -14.22 -7.25 -13.23
CA LYS A 336 -13.70 -5.89 -13.10
C LYS A 336 -13.34 -5.27 -14.45
N ARG A 337 -12.72 -6.04 -15.35
CA ARG A 337 -12.39 -5.58 -16.72
C ARG A 337 -13.64 -5.40 -17.59
N ALA A 338 -14.68 -6.20 -17.38
CA ALA A 338 -15.96 -6.08 -18.11
C ALA A 338 -16.78 -4.87 -17.60
N ALA A 339 -16.71 -4.55 -16.31
CA ALA A 339 -17.38 -3.39 -15.73
C ALA A 339 -16.65 -2.05 -16.00
N ALA A 340 -15.41 -2.09 -16.47
CA ALA A 340 -14.59 -0.94 -16.86
C ALA A 340 -14.62 -0.65 -18.37
N ARG A 341 -15.41 -1.43 -19.14
CA ARG A 341 -15.72 -1.19 -20.56
C ARG A 341 -17.14 -0.66 -20.72
#